data_1b701e60f4d67b231cd3384d043fd0ef
#
_entry.id   1b701e60f4d67b231cd3384d043fd0ef
#
_cell.length_a   1.000
_cell.length_b   1.000
_cell.length_c   1.000
_cell.angle_alpha   90.00
_cell.angle_beta   90.00
_cell.angle_gamma   90.00
#
_symmetry.space_group_name_H-M   'P 1'
#
loop_
_entity.id
_entity.type
_entity.pdbx_description
1 polymer ?
#
loop_
_entity_poly.entity_id
_entity_poly.type
_entity_poly.pdbx_seq_one_letter_code
_entity_poly.pdbx_strand_id
1 'polypeptide(L)'
;MRNVVLASNNAGKVAEFQQLLAAVGFTVLPQSQFNLPSVEETGLSFVENAILKARYAAAATGLAALADDSGIEVDALNGAPGIYSARFAGINATDADNNAHLLAQLAGVPEHLRTARYQCVLVYMRHSSDPMPLICSASWE
;
A
#
# COMPACT_ATOMS: atom_id res chain seq x y z
N MET A 1 16.04 -20.34 -2.29
CA MET A 1 15.39 -19.03 -2.27
C MET A 1 14.25 -19.03 -1.28
N ARG A 2 14.05 -17.94 -0.59
CA ARG A 2 12.93 -17.78 0.34
C ARG A 2 11.72 -17.26 -0.41
N ASN A 3 10.58 -17.90 -0.19
CA ASN A 3 9.32 -17.45 -0.76
C ASN A 3 8.65 -16.42 0.16
N VAL A 4 8.15 -15.35 -0.44
CA VAL A 4 7.36 -14.35 0.25
C VAL A 4 6.15 -14.01 -0.61
N VAL A 5 4.97 -13.94 0.01
CA VAL A 5 3.78 -13.50 -0.71
C VAL A 5 3.68 -11.97 -0.61
N LEU A 6 3.44 -11.33 -1.75
CA LEU A 6 3.15 -9.90 -1.79
C LEU A 6 1.64 -9.70 -1.74
N ALA A 7 1.17 -9.02 -0.71
CA ALA A 7 -0.25 -8.76 -0.47
C ALA A 7 -0.73 -7.57 -1.34
N SER A 8 -0.66 -7.73 -2.64
CA SER A 8 -1.08 -6.73 -3.60
C SER A 8 -1.63 -7.38 -4.86
N ASN A 9 -2.65 -6.78 -5.44
CA ASN A 9 -3.19 -7.14 -6.76
C ASN A 9 -2.69 -6.21 -7.87
N ASN A 10 -1.79 -5.29 -7.55
CA ASN A 10 -1.22 -4.37 -8.52
C ASN A 10 -0.05 -5.05 -9.26
N ALA A 11 -0.25 -5.37 -10.53
CA ALA A 11 0.75 -6.08 -11.34
C ALA A 11 2.07 -5.33 -11.46
N GLY A 12 2.04 -4.00 -11.50
CA GLY A 12 3.23 -3.16 -11.55
C GLY A 12 4.05 -3.26 -10.26
N LYS A 13 3.40 -3.22 -9.11
CA LYS A 13 4.06 -3.42 -7.82
C LYS A 13 4.65 -4.82 -7.70
N VAL A 14 3.90 -5.83 -8.11
CA VAL A 14 4.40 -7.22 -8.10
C VAL A 14 5.69 -7.34 -8.89
N ALA A 15 5.70 -6.84 -10.13
CA ALA A 15 6.88 -6.90 -10.99
C ALA A 15 8.08 -6.17 -10.39
N GLU A 16 7.84 -4.99 -9.81
CA GLU A 16 8.87 -4.19 -9.17
C GLU A 16 9.49 -4.92 -7.97
N PHE A 17 8.66 -5.46 -7.08
CA PHE A 17 9.15 -6.21 -5.93
C PHE A 17 9.83 -7.52 -6.32
N GLN A 18 9.34 -8.20 -7.35
CA GLN A 18 10.00 -9.40 -7.88
C GLN A 18 11.43 -9.09 -8.31
N GLN A 19 11.61 -8.01 -9.04
CA GLN A 19 12.92 -7.60 -9.52
C GLN A 19 13.86 -7.20 -8.37
N LEU A 20 13.38 -6.35 -7.46
CA LEU A 20 14.19 -5.84 -6.34
C LEU A 20 14.61 -6.94 -5.38
N LEU A 21 13.70 -7.83 -5.03
CA LEU A 21 13.95 -8.85 -4.00
C LEU A 21 14.62 -10.10 -4.53
N ALA A 22 14.57 -10.37 -5.83
CA ALA A 22 15.33 -11.46 -6.43
C ALA A 22 16.83 -11.29 -6.20
N ALA A 23 17.32 -10.07 -6.23
CA ALA A 23 18.73 -9.74 -6.02
C ALA A 23 19.22 -10.11 -4.60
N VAL A 24 18.32 -10.21 -3.63
CA VAL A 24 18.66 -10.56 -2.23
C VAL A 24 18.12 -11.94 -1.81
N GLY A 25 17.78 -12.78 -2.77
CA GLY A 25 17.45 -14.18 -2.54
C GLY A 25 16.00 -14.49 -2.20
N PHE A 26 15.07 -13.59 -2.49
CA PHE A 26 13.64 -13.83 -2.30
C PHE A 26 12.94 -14.11 -3.63
N THR A 27 11.99 -15.05 -3.59
CA THR A 27 11.03 -15.25 -4.67
C THR A 27 9.71 -14.63 -4.22
N VAL A 28 9.29 -13.57 -4.90
CA VAL A 28 8.05 -12.87 -4.59
C VAL A 28 6.91 -13.51 -5.36
N LEU A 29 5.91 -13.98 -4.63
CA LEU A 29 4.71 -14.62 -5.19
C LEU A 29 3.54 -13.65 -5.06
N PRO A 30 2.80 -13.36 -6.14
CA PRO A 30 1.63 -12.48 -6.05
C PRO A 30 0.50 -13.18 -5.30
N GLN A 31 -0.26 -12.41 -4.52
CA GLN A 31 -1.42 -12.98 -3.80
C GLN A 31 -2.49 -13.53 -4.74
N SER A 32 -2.57 -13.03 -5.97
CA SER A 32 -3.49 -13.55 -6.99
C SER A 32 -3.24 -15.01 -7.35
N GLN A 33 -2.01 -15.48 -7.18
CA GLN A 33 -1.66 -16.89 -7.39
C GLN A 33 -2.38 -17.82 -6.40
N PHE A 34 -2.79 -17.30 -5.25
CA PHE A 34 -3.48 -18.05 -4.20
C PHE A 34 -4.97 -17.77 -4.16
N ASN A 35 -5.49 -17.01 -5.12
CA ASN A 35 -6.91 -16.63 -5.21
C ASN A 35 -7.44 -15.96 -3.94
N LEU A 36 -6.61 -15.13 -3.31
CA LEU A 36 -7.00 -14.42 -2.10
C LEU A 36 -7.86 -13.21 -2.43
N PRO A 37 -9.01 -13.03 -1.74
CA PRO A 37 -9.78 -11.81 -1.85
C PRO A 37 -9.00 -10.64 -1.23
N SER A 38 -9.32 -9.43 -1.65
CA SER A 38 -8.76 -8.23 -1.03
C SER A 38 -9.27 -8.09 0.40
N VAL A 39 -8.37 -7.75 1.31
CA VAL A 39 -8.71 -7.45 2.70
C VAL A 39 -9.23 -6.03 2.80
N GLU A 40 -10.26 -5.83 3.61
CA GLU A 40 -10.77 -4.50 3.90
C GLU A 40 -9.75 -3.72 4.76
N GLU A 41 -9.39 -2.54 4.31
CA GLU A 41 -8.44 -1.66 5.00
C GLU A 41 -9.18 -0.81 6.02
N THR A 42 -9.32 -1.34 7.23
CA THR A 42 -10.07 -0.72 8.33
C THR A 42 -9.20 0.07 9.30
N GLY A 43 -7.89 0.08 9.12
CA GLY A 43 -6.96 0.83 9.94
C GLY A 43 -7.06 2.33 9.72
N LEU A 44 -6.60 3.08 10.70
CA LEU A 44 -6.59 4.54 10.66
C LEU A 44 -5.21 5.10 10.29
N SER A 45 -4.27 4.24 9.98
CA SER A 45 -2.92 4.62 9.57
C SER A 45 -2.42 3.68 8.46
N PHE A 46 -1.41 4.15 7.72
CA PHE A 46 -0.76 3.32 6.70
C PHE A 46 -0.18 2.05 7.30
N VAL A 47 0.47 2.14 8.46
CA VAL A 47 1.10 0.99 9.10
C VAL A 47 0.08 -0.06 9.53
N GLU A 48 -1.05 0.36 10.09
CA GLU A 48 -2.12 -0.55 10.48
C GLU A 48 -2.67 -1.31 9.28
N ASN A 49 -2.93 -0.61 8.17
CA ASN A 49 -3.44 -1.24 6.96
C ASN A 49 -2.42 -2.19 6.32
N ALA A 50 -1.15 -1.82 6.32
CA ALA A 50 -0.09 -2.70 5.82
C ALA A 50 0.03 -3.98 6.67
N ILE A 51 -0.06 -3.85 8.00
CA ILE A 51 -0.05 -5.01 8.92
C ILE A 51 -1.26 -5.91 8.67
N LEU A 52 -2.45 -5.34 8.51
CA LEU A 52 -3.66 -6.11 8.20
C LEU A 52 -3.49 -6.96 6.94
N LYS A 53 -2.98 -6.35 5.89
CA LYS A 53 -2.77 -7.04 4.61
C LYS A 53 -1.71 -8.13 4.71
N ALA A 54 -0.58 -7.85 5.35
CA ALA A 54 0.49 -8.82 5.52
C ALA A 54 0.04 -10.01 6.38
N ARG A 55 -0.61 -9.75 7.49
CA ARG A 55 -1.09 -10.78 8.41
C ARG A 55 -2.12 -11.70 7.76
N TYR A 56 -3.04 -11.13 7.01
CA TYR A 56 -4.03 -11.89 6.26
C TYR A 56 -3.37 -12.80 5.22
N ALA A 57 -2.45 -12.25 4.43
CA ALA A 57 -1.76 -13.03 3.39
C ALA A 57 -0.91 -14.14 4.00
N ALA A 58 -0.20 -13.87 5.09
CA ALA A 58 0.60 -14.87 5.79
C ALA A 58 -0.29 -15.99 6.35
N ALA A 59 -1.43 -15.65 6.94
CA ALA A 59 -2.37 -16.64 7.49
C ALA A 59 -2.94 -17.53 6.39
N ALA A 60 -3.33 -16.93 5.26
CA ALA A 60 -3.96 -17.66 4.16
C ALA A 60 -2.99 -18.56 3.39
N THR A 61 -1.71 -18.18 3.31
CA THR A 61 -0.71 -18.90 2.50
C THR A 61 0.25 -19.77 3.32
N GLY A 62 0.39 -19.50 4.61
CA GLY A 62 1.41 -20.14 5.44
C GLY A 62 2.84 -19.66 5.14
N LEU A 63 2.99 -18.61 4.34
CA LEU A 63 4.28 -18.04 3.94
C LEU A 63 4.55 -16.74 4.68
N ALA A 64 5.82 -16.30 4.66
CA ALA A 64 6.13 -14.92 5.01
C ALA A 64 5.41 -13.99 4.03
N ALA A 65 5.02 -12.83 4.50
CA ALA A 65 4.25 -11.87 3.69
C ALA A 65 4.88 -10.48 3.74
N LEU A 66 4.78 -9.81 2.60
CA LEU A 66 5.16 -8.42 2.43
C LEU A 66 3.92 -7.65 2.00
N ALA A 67 3.66 -6.53 2.65
CA ALA A 67 2.58 -5.64 2.27
C ALA A 67 3.07 -4.21 2.28
N ASP A 68 2.52 -3.41 1.39
CA ASP A 68 2.71 -1.97 1.42
C ASP A 68 1.36 -1.28 1.57
N ASP A 69 1.39 -0.11 2.17
CA ASP A 69 0.29 0.84 2.08
C ASP A 69 0.88 2.22 1.79
N SER A 70 0.30 2.90 0.83
CA SER A 70 0.83 4.18 0.36
C SER A 70 -0.32 5.12 -0.01
N GLY A 71 -0.02 6.40 -0.01
CA GLY A 71 -1.00 7.40 -0.40
C GLY A 71 -0.40 8.78 -0.42
N ILE A 72 -1.19 9.73 -0.94
CA ILE A 72 -0.84 11.13 -1.00
C ILE A 72 -1.52 11.90 0.12
N GLU A 73 -0.74 12.72 0.83
CA GLU A 73 -1.25 13.65 1.84
C GLU A 73 -1.11 15.05 1.30
N VAL A 74 -2.21 15.79 1.21
CA VAL A 74 -2.24 17.16 0.68
C VAL A 74 -2.49 18.14 1.82
N ASP A 75 -1.59 19.09 2.01
CA ASP A 75 -1.64 20.01 3.15
C ASP A 75 -2.90 20.89 3.14
N ALA A 76 -3.30 21.38 1.97
CA ALA A 76 -4.51 22.20 1.83
C ALA A 76 -5.80 21.42 2.18
N LEU A 77 -5.74 20.09 2.21
CA LEU A 77 -6.86 19.21 2.56
C LEU A 77 -6.67 18.53 3.92
N ASN A 78 -5.80 19.10 4.75
CA ASN A 78 -5.50 18.58 6.11
C ASN A 78 -5.02 17.12 6.09
N GLY A 79 -4.24 16.76 5.08
CA GLY A 79 -3.67 15.43 4.92
C GLY A 79 -4.50 14.47 4.09
N ALA A 80 -5.70 14.86 3.66
CA ALA A 80 -6.49 14.01 2.76
C ALA A 80 -5.86 13.98 1.36
N PRO A 81 -6.06 12.91 0.59
CA PRO A 81 -6.81 11.70 0.88
C PRO A 81 -6.12 10.70 1.82
N GLY A 82 -4.79 10.77 2.01
CA GLY A 82 -4.07 9.92 2.95
C GLY A 82 -4.31 8.43 2.71
N ILE A 83 -4.74 7.71 3.74
CA ILE A 83 -5.02 6.26 3.66
C ILE A 83 -6.16 5.91 2.69
N TYR A 84 -6.96 6.89 2.30
CA TYR A 84 -8.09 6.70 1.36
C TYR A 84 -7.73 7.01 -0.09
N SER A 85 -6.44 7.20 -0.40
CA SER A 85 -5.99 7.64 -1.73
C SER A 85 -6.48 6.74 -2.86
N ALA A 86 -6.46 5.43 -2.69
CA ALA A 86 -6.88 4.49 -3.73
C ALA A 86 -8.39 4.52 -4.00
N ARG A 87 -9.18 5.03 -3.07
CA ARG A 87 -10.65 5.09 -3.16
C ARG A 87 -11.20 6.48 -2.89
N PHE A 88 -10.42 7.51 -3.15
CA PHE A 88 -10.78 8.89 -2.85
C PHE A 88 -12.02 9.34 -3.63
N ALA A 89 -12.14 8.94 -4.89
CA ALA A 89 -13.31 9.21 -5.72
C ALA A 89 -14.43 8.18 -5.55
N GLY A 90 -14.24 7.17 -4.70
CA GLY A 90 -15.21 6.12 -4.43
C GLY A 90 -14.63 4.72 -4.55
N ILE A 91 -15.44 3.72 -4.22
CA ILE A 91 -15.09 2.31 -4.38
C ILE A 91 -14.91 2.02 -5.87
N ASN A 92 -13.85 1.27 -6.22
CA ASN A 92 -13.51 0.93 -7.60
C ASN A 92 -13.09 2.11 -8.48
N ALA A 93 -12.74 3.26 -7.87
CA ALA A 93 -12.23 4.40 -8.62
C ALA A 93 -10.88 4.05 -9.26
N THR A 94 -10.67 4.55 -10.47
CA THR A 94 -9.37 4.48 -11.15
C THR A 94 -8.43 5.56 -10.64
N ASP A 95 -7.14 5.45 -10.95
CA ASP A 95 -6.17 6.50 -10.64
C ASP A 95 -6.60 7.83 -11.27
N ALA A 96 -7.11 7.80 -12.49
CA ALA A 96 -7.62 8.99 -13.18
C ALA A 96 -8.80 9.61 -12.44
N ASP A 97 -9.73 8.79 -11.94
CA ASP A 97 -10.87 9.26 -11.15
C ASP A 97 -10.42 9.95 -9.87
N ASN A 98 -9.47 9.32 -9.17
CA ASN A 98 -8.93 9.86 -7.91
C ASN A 98 -8.19 11.17 -8.14
N ASN A 99 -7.40 11.27 -9.21
CA ASN A 99 -6.68 12.49 -9.57
C ASN A 99 -7.65 13.62 -9.93
N ALA A 100 -8.69 13.32 -10.70
CA ALA A 100 -9.71 14.30 -11.07
C ALA A 100 -10.45 14.81 -9.83
N HIS A 101 -10.80 13.92 -8.92
CA HIS A 101 -11.47 14.28 -7.67
C HIS A 101 -10.56 15.15 -6.79
N LEU A 102 -9.29 14.81 -6.69
CA LEU A 102 -8.31 15.59 -5.95
C LEU A 102 -8.19 17.00 -6.51
N LEU A 103 -8.06 17.13 -7.82
CA LEU A 103 -7.98 18.43 -8.46
C LEU A 103 -9.23 19.26 -8.24
N ALA A 104 -10.41 18.64 -8.26
CA ALA A 104 -11.67 19.32 -7.96
C ALA A 104 -11.70 19.85 -6.52
N GLN A 105 -11.19 19.07 -5.56
CA GLN A 105 -11.10 19.48 -4.16
C GLN A 105 -10.11 20.63 -3.96
N LEU A 106 -9.13 20.77 -4.84
CA LEU A 106 -8.13 21.84 -4.81
C LEU A 106 -8.55 23.09 -5.60
N ALA A 107 -9.75 23.10 -6.18
CA ALA A 107 -10.26 24.27 -6.90
C ALA A 107 -10.22 25.50 -6.00
N GLY A 108 -9.64 26.59 -6.50
CA GLY A 108 -9.48 27.82 -5.74
C GLY A 108 -8.25 27.87 -4.83
N VAL A 109 -7.53 26.75 -4.67
CA VAL A 109 -6.28 26.73 -3.90
C VAL A 109 -5.13 27.17 -4.81
N PRO A 110 -4.38 28.23 -4.46
CA PRO A 110 -3.22 28.65 -5.26
C PRO A 110 -2.16 27.55 -5.34
N GLU A 111 -1.43 27.51 -6.44
CA GLU A 111 -0.40 26.49 -6.67
C GLU A 111 0.62 26.39 -5.54
N HIS A 112 1.09 27.54 -5.02
CA HIS A 112 2.09 27.56 -3.96
C HIS A 112 1.59 27.02 -2.62
N LEU A 113 0.28 26.81 -2.46
CA LEU A 113 -0.34 26.21 -1.27
C LEU A 113 -0.75 24.75 -1.51
N ARG A 114 -0.45 24.19 -2.68
CA ARG A 114 -0.76 22.79 -3.03
C ARG A 114 0.42 21.86 -2.70
N THR A 115 1.05 22.08 -1.56
CA THR A 115 2.12 21.18 -1.12
C THR A 115 1.55 19.84 -0.68
N ALA A 116 2.27 18.79 -1.01
CA ALA A 116 1.83 17.42 -0.75
C ALA A 116 3.04 16.49 -0.61
N ARG A 117 2.79 15.29 -0.10
CA ARG A 117 3.80 14.23 -0.06
C ARG A 117 3.17 12.88 -0.26
N TYR A 118 3.93 11.96 -0.85
CA TYR A 118 3.59 10.56 -0.84
C TYR A 118 4.17 9.91 0.41
N GLN A 119 3.33 9.11 1.08
CA GLN A 119 3.76 8.24 2.16
C GLN A 119 3.75 6.80 1.67
N CYS A 120 4.74 6.02 2.07
CA CYS A 120 4.78 4.60 1.80
C CYS A 120 5.25 3.87 3.04
N VAL A 121 4.52 2.84 3.44
CA VAL A 121 4.89 1.95 4.54
C VAL A 121 4.97 0.54 4.01
N LEU A 122 6.07 -0.15 4.30
CA LEU A 122 6.28 -1.56 4.00
C LEU A 122 6.30 -2.35 5.29
N VAL A 123 5.61 -3.49 5.29
CA VAL A 123 5.61 -4.42 6.41
C VAL A 123 6.03 -5.80 5.90
N TYR A 124 7.05 -6.37 6.52
CA TYR A 124 7.46 -7.77 6.32
C TYR A 124 7.10 -8.57 7.56
N MET A 125 6.35 -9.63 7.37
CA MET A 125 5.85 -10.48 8.43
C MET A 125 6.32 -11.91 8.19
N ARG A 126 7.05 -12.48 9.14
CA ARG A 126 7.63 -13.81 9.00
C ARG A 126 6.56 -14.92 9.02
N HIS A 127 5.50 -14.69 9.75
CA HIS A 127 4.32 -15.56 9.86
C HIS A 127 3.12 -14.74 10.35
N SER A 128 1.93 -15.32 10.32
CA SER A 128 0.69 -14.60 10.64
C SER A 128 0.61 -14.06 12.07
N SER A 129 1.34 -14.66 13.00
CA SER A 129 1.36 -14.25 14.40
C SER A 129 2.65 -13.53 14.79
N ASP A 130 3.40 -13.03 13.83
CA ASP A 130 4.68 -12.36 14.08
C ASP A 130 4.45 -11.17 15.02
N PRO A 131 5.04 -11.20 16.25
CA PRO A 131 4.88 -10.11 17.20
C PRO A 131 5.77 -8.91 16.92
N MET A 132 6.73 -9.07 16.01
CA MET A 132 7.72 -8.04 15.68
C MET A 132 7.93 -7.95 14.17
N PRO A 133 6.91 -7.55 13.41
CA PRO A 133 7.09 -7.38 11.97
C PRO A 133 8.13 -6.29 11.69
N LEU A 134 8.87 -6.46 10.60
CA LEU A 134 9.78 -5.43 10.13
C LEU A 134 8.95 -4.36 9.42
N ILE A 135 9.09 -3.11 9.86
CA ILE A 135 8.34 -1.98 9.33
C ILE A 135 9.34 -0.95 8.80
N CYS A 136 9.15 -0.57 7.55
CA CYS A 136 9.92 0.51 6.92
C CYS A 136 8.95 1.55 6.37
N SER A 137 9.31 2.81 6.50
CA SER A 137 8.51 3.89 5.95
C SER A 137 9.39 4.92 5.25
N ALA A 138 8.82 5.56 4.24
CA ALA A 138 9.47 6.63 3.51
C ALA A 138 8.42 7.64 3.04
N SER A 139 8.84 8.87 2.87
CA SER A 139 8.00 9.91 2.29
C SER A 139 8.75 10.63 1.17
N TRP A 140 7.99 11.14 0.20
CA TRP A 140 8.50 11.90 -0.93
C TRP A 140 7.61 13.14 -1.12
N GLU A 141 8.23 14.31 -0.97
CA GLU A 141 7.58 15.60 -1.15
C GLU A 141 7.30 15.90 -2.65
#